data_eab9823553f7195116448da1db8b1d3a
#
_entry.id   eab9823553f7195116448da1db8b1d3a
#
_cell.length_a   1.000
_cell.length_b   1.000
_cell.length_c   1.000
_cell.angle_alpha   90.00
_cell.angle_beta   90.00
_cell.angle_gamma   90.00
#
_symmetry.space_group_name_H-M   'P 1'
#
loop_
_entity.id
_entity.type
_entity.pdbx_description
1 polymer ?
#
loop_
_entity_poly.entity_id
_entity_poly.type
_entity_poly.pdbx_seq_one_letter_code
_entity_poly.pdbx_strand_id
1 'polypeptide(L)'
;MRRIQDYPCDLSEDFIKRLLLWADQFDEVVWLDSNNYGQTHGSYKAILAVDAFTAIKTDYHNAFEQLNEYQQLTGDWLFGYLTYDLKNNVEHLTSHNFDGLGFPDLYFFQPKKLFLFSENHVSIRYLNMVDDELEQDWKNITSYEYAVKSNYKRHDPIKMRRR
;
A
#
# COMPACT_ATOMS: atom_id res chain seq x y z
N MET A 1 5.12 -17.40 3.08
CA MET A 1 4.83 -17.49 4.53
C MET A 1 5.23 -16.17 5.19
N ARG A 2 4.50 -15.71 6.23
CA ARG A 2 4.76 -14.44 6.93
C ARG A 2 5.03 -14.67 8.41
N ARG A 3 6.03 -13.99 8.97
CA ARG A 3 6.15 -13.77 10.40
C ARG A 3 5.07 -12.80 10.85
N ILE A 4 4.39 -13.10 11.94
CA ILE A 4 3.32 -12.27 12.52
C ILE A 4 3.75 -11.85 13.92
N GLN A 5 3.63 -10.56 14.21
CA GLN A 5 3.90 -10.00 15.52
C GLN A 5 2.85 -8.93 15.86
N ASP A 6 2.25 -9.05 17.03
CA ASP A 6 1.23 -8.12 17.51
C ASP A 6 1.81 -7.18 18.56
N TYR A 7 1.45 -5.89 18.47
CA TYR A 7 1.82 -4.88 19.45
C TYR A 7 0.60 -4.08 19.91
N PRO A 8 0.53 -3.67 21.18
CA PRO A 8 -0.41 -2.64 21.60
C PRO A 8 -0.12 -1.37 20.82
N CYS A 9 -1.16 -0.76 20.25
CA CYS A 9 -1.01 0.44 19.42
C CYS A 9 -2.29 1.27 19.49
N ASP A 10 -2.13 2.55 19.83
CA ASP A 10 -3.15 3.57 19.64
C ASP A 10 -2.88 4.30 18.32
N LEU A 11 -3.86 4.30 17.44
CA LEU A 11 -3.77 4.92 16.11
C LEU A 11 -4.01 6.44 16.20
N SER A 12 -3.18 7.14 16.99
CA SER A 12 -3.23 8.58 17.12
C SER A 12 -2.71 9.28 15.86
N GLU A 13 -3.10 10.54 15.65
CA GLU A 13 -2.62 11.33 14.51
C GLU A 13 -1.09 11.43 14.45
N ASP A 14 -0.43 11.58 15.61
CA ASP A 14 1.03 11.63 15.68
C ASP A 14 1.68 10.29 15.31
N PHE A 15 1.07 9.18 15.71
CA PHE A 15 1.54 7.85 15.32
C PHE A 15 1.38 7.66 13.80
N ILE A 16 0.23 8.02 13.22
CA ILE A 16 -0.01 7.93 11.77
C ILE A 16 1.02 8.77 11.01
N LYS A 17 1.31 9.99 11.45
CA LYS A 17 2.35 10.83 10.82
C LYS A 17 3.72 10.15 10.81
N ARG A 18 4.16 9.58 11.94
CA ARG A 18 5.44 8.85 12.02
C ARG A 18 5.46 7.61 11.13
N LEU A 19 4.36 6.85 11.13
CA LEU A 19 4.20 5.66 10.29
C LEU A 19 4.29 6.00 8.81
N LEU A 20 3.58 7.02 8.35
CA LEU A 20 3.60 7.44 6.95
C LEU A 20 4.94 8.06 6.54
N LEU A 21 5.61 8.81 7.44
CA LEU A 21 6.97 9.29 7.21
C LEU A 21 7.98 8.13 7.08
N TRP A 22 7.82 7.08 7.89
CA TRP A 22 8.63 5.87 7.73
C TRP A 22 8.32 5.16 6.41
N ALA A 23 7.06 5.10 6.00
CA ALA A 23 6.62 4.47 4.77
C ALA A 23 7.11 5.20 3.50
N ASP A 24 7.37 6.51 3.56
CA ASP A 24 7.83 7.35 2.43
C ASP A 24 9.18 6.92 1.82
N GLN A 25 9.91 6.03 2.49
CA GLN A 25 11.14 5.44 1.96
C GLN A 25 10.90 4.35 0.90
N PHE A 26 9.69 3.83 0.77
CA PHE A 26 9.34 2.75 -0.17
C PHE A 26 8.66 3.33 -1.42
N ASP A 27 8.90 2.69 -2.56
CA ASP A 27 8.30 3.10 -3.83
C ASP A 27 6.79 2.76 -3.87
N GLU A 28 6.40 1.60 -3.32
CA GLU A 28 5.01 1.17 -3.22
C GLU A 28 4.50 1.33 -1.79
N VAL A 29 3.52 2.22 -1.64
CA VAL A 29 2.83 2.49 -0.37
C VAL A 29 1.33 2.54 -0.59
N VAL A 30 0.60 1.71 0.13
CA VAL A 30 -0.87 1.79 0.19
C VAL A 30 -1.31 1.98 1.63
N TRP A 31 -2.00 3.09 1.88
CA TRP A 31 -2.67 3.39 3.15
C TRP A 31 -4.19 3.37 2.94
N LEU A 32 -4.87 2.49 3.65
CA LEU A 32 -6.33 2.40 3.68
C LEU A 32 -6.81 2.75 5.08
N ASP A 33 -7.73 3.71 5.17
CA ASP A 33 -8.28 4.20 6.42
C ASP A 33 -9.81 4.13 6.41
N SER A 34 -10.41 3.61 7.47
CA SER A 34 -11.87 3.55 7.62
C SER A 34 -12.50 4.91 7.91
N ASN A 35 -11.70 5.96 8.19
CA ASN A 35 -12.17 7.30 8.58
C ASN A 35 -13.19 7.27 9.73
N ASN A 36 -13.00 6.36 10.68
CA ASN A 36 -13.94 6.13 11.80
C ASN A 36 -15.37 5.76 11.37
N TYR A 37 -15.57 5.34 10.12
CA TYR A 37 -16.85 4.83 9.69
C TYR A 37 -17.17 3.53 10.43
N GLY A 38 -18.33 3.49 11.09
CA GLY A 38 -18.79 2.31 11.83
C GLY A 38 -18.99 1.12 10.89
N GLN A 39 -18.01 0.24 10.85
CA GLN A 39 -18.05 -0.94 9.98
C GLN A 39 -18.83 -2.06 10.64
N THR A 40 -19.92 -2.48 10.03
CA THR A 40 -20.68 -3.68 10.40
C THR A 40 -19.92 -4.99 10.07
N HIS A 41 -18.95 -4.94 9.14
CA HIS A 41 -18.25 -6.12 8.62
C HIS A 41 -16.72 -5.97 8.48
N GLY A 42 -16.15 -4.85 8.93
CA GLY A 42 -14.70 -4.61 8.83
C GLY A 42 -13.96 -4.94 10.12
N SER A 43 -12.83 -5.65 10.01
CA SER A 43 -12.00 -6.02 11.17
C SER A 43 -10.89 -5.03 11.48
N TYR A 44 -10.59 -4.09 10.55
CA TYR A 44 -9.44 -3.19 10.68
C TYR A 44 -9.85 -1.72 10.57
N LYS A 45 -9.29 -0.87 11.45
CA LYS A 45 -9.42 0.58 11.38
C LYS A 45 -8.61 1.17 10.23
N ALA A 46 -7.41 0.66 10.05
CA ALA A 46 -6.53 1.05 8.95
C ALA A 46 -5.62 -0.11 8.53
N ILE A 47 -5.10 -0.03 7.32
CA ILE A 47 -4.13 -0.97 6.76
C ILE A 47 -3.02 -0.17 6.08
N LEU A 48 -1.76 -0.51 6.38
CA LEU A 48 -0.60 -0.06 5.62
C LEU A 48 0.07 -1.25 4.96
N ALA A 49 0.28 -1.17 3.65
CA ALA A 49 1.04 -2.14 2.87
C ALA A 49 2.17 -1.42 2.15
N VAL A 50 3.42 -1.88 2.32
CA VAL A 50 4.60 -1.26 1.72
C VAL A 50 5.60 -2.29 1.20
N ASP A 51 6.48 -1.82 0.30
CA ASP A 51 7.59 -2.56 -0.27
C ASP A 51 7.13 -3.77 -1.10
N ALA A 52 6.95 -3.60 -2.39
CA ALA A 52 6.52 -4.67 -3.28
C ALA A 52 7.56 -5.80 -3.37
N PHE A 53 7.12 -7.03 -3.14
CA PHE A 53 7.90 -8.24 -3.45
C PHE A 53 7.71 -8.63 -4.91
N THR A 54 6.46 -8.73 -5.36
CA THR A 54 6.07 -8.94 -6.75
C THR A 54 4.95 -8.00 -7.11
N ALA A 55 4.79 -7.70 -8.38
CA ALA A 55 3.70 -6.86 -8.87
C ALA A 55 3.21 -7.31 -10.25
N ILE A 56 1.93 -7.06 -10.52
CA ILE A 56 1.32 -7.15 -11.85
C ILE A 56 0.92 -5.76 -12.32
N LYS A 57 1.29 -5.43 -13.57
CA LYS A 57 0.88 -4.21 -14.28
C LYS A 57 0.36 -4.64 -15.64
N THR A 58 -0.85 -4.24 -15.99
CA THR A 58 -1.42 -4.55 -17.30
C THR A 58 -2.37 -3.44 -17.74
N ASP A 59 -2.66 -3.41 -19.04
CA ASP A 59 -3.74 -2.63 -19.60
C ASP A 59 -5.09 -3.39 -19.43
N TYR A 60 -6.14 -2.95 -20.14
CA TYR A 60 -7.46 -3.56 -20.02
C TYR A 60 -7.58 -4.95 -20.70
N HIS A 61 -6.61 -5.38 -21.53
CA HIS A 61 -6.71 -6.66 -22.23
C HIS A 61 -6.45 -7.85 -21.30
N ASN A 62 -7.46 -8.70 -21.13
CA ASN A 62 -7.42 -9.88 -20.24
C ASN A 62 -6.95 -9.57 -18.82
N ALA A 63 -7.22 -8.35 -18.36
CA ALA A 63 -6.72 -7.84 -17.08
C ALA A 63 -7.21 -8.68 -15.90
N PHE A 64 -8.48 -9.08 -15.90
CA PHE A 64 -9.07 -9.87 -14.81
C PHE A 64 -8.57 -11.29 -14.78
N GLU A 65 -8.35 -11.92 -15.93
CA GLU A 65 -7.74 -13.24 -16.02
C GLU A 65 -6.31 -13.22 -15.49
N GLN A 66 -5.51 -12.24 -15.89
CA GLN A 66 -4.15 -12.07 -15.40
C GLN A 66 -4.11 -11.80 -13.88
N LEU A 67 -5.03 -10.99 -13.36
CA LEU A 67 -5.14 -10.76 -11.92
C LEU A 67 -5.51 -12.05 -11.17
N ASN A 68 -6.44 -12.84 -11.70
CA ASN A 68 -6.84 -14.12 -11.10
C ASN A 68 -5.67 -15.10 -11.05
N GLU A 69 -4.90 -15.22 -12.13
CA GLU A 69 -3.69 -16.05 -12.17
C GLU A 69 -2.65 -15.57 -11.13
N TYR A 70 -2.42 -14.26 -11.08
CA TYR A 70 -1.50 -13.66 -10.13
C TYR A 70 -1.93 -13.91 -8.68
N GLN A 71 -3.22 -13.78 -8.39
CA GLN A 71 -3.77 -14.06 -7.06
C GLN A 71 -3.60 -15.53 -6.67
N GLN A 72 -3.85 -16.46 -7.60
CA GLN A 72 -3.67 -17.90 -7.35
C GLN A 72 -2.22 -18.28 -7.10
N LEU A 73 -1.29 -17.72 -7.87
CA LEU A 73 0.14 -17.97 -7.73
C LEU A 73 0.71 -17.36 -6.43
N THR A 74 0.24 -16.17 -6.07
CA THR A 74 0.70 -15.44 -4.89
C THR A 74 0.16 -16.07 -3.60
N GLY A 75 -1.14 -16.41 -3.57
CA GLY A 75 -1.83 -16.98 -2.40
C GLY A 75 -1.71 -16.13 -1.12
N ASP A 76 -1.59 -14.81 -1.26
CA ASP A 76 -1.29 -13.86 -0.18
C ASP A 76 -2.07 -12.54 -0.38
N TRP A 77 -1.86 -11.58 0.49
CA TRP A 77 -2.42 -10.23 0.39
C TRP A 77 -1.92 -9.50 -0.85
N LEU A 78 -2.85 -8.90 -1.59
CA LEU A 78 -2.57 -8.05 -2.73
C LEU A 78 -3.17 -6.67 -2.51
N PHE A 79 -2.40 -5.63 -2.87
CA PHE A 79 -2.81 -4.23 -2.78
C PHE A 79 -2.55 -3.54 -4.11
N GLY A 80 -3.43 -2.61 -4.49
CA GLY A 80 -3.28 -1.92 -5.76
C GLY A 80 -4.55 -1.17 -6.14
N TYR A 81 -4.72 -0.94 -7.44
CA TYR A 81 -5.87 -0.23 -7.98
C TYR A 81 -6.31 -0.79 -9.34
N LEU A 82 -7.55 -0.47 -9.67
CA LEU A 82 -8.18 -0.69 -10.96
C LEU A 82 -8.62 0.67 -11.49
N THR A 83 -8.31 0.98 -12.75
CA THR A 83 -8.84 2.18 -13.40
C THR A 83 -10.25 1.95 -13.94
N TYR A 84 -10.94 3.04 -14.21
CA TYR A 84 -12.27 2.96 -14.82
C TYR A 84 -12.22 2.39 -16.25
N ASP A 85 -11.09 2.50 -16.95
CA ASP A 85 -10.93 2.03 -18.33
C ASP A 85 -10.93 0.50 -18.46
N LEU A 86 -10.79 -0.23 -17.35
CA LEU A 86 -11.02 -1.68 -17.31
C LEU A 86 -12.43 -2.10 -17.74
N LYS A 87 -13.42 -1.18 -17.72
CA LYS A 87 -14.74 -1.43 -18.33
C LYS A 87 -14.65 -1.90 -19.77
N ASN A 88 -13.63 -1.45 -20.51
CA ASN A 88 -13.42 -1.80 -21.92
C ASN A 88 -13.12 -3.30 -22.11
N ASN A 89 -12.61 -3.97 -21.08
CA ASN A 89 -12.41 -5.42 -21.10
C ASN A 89 -13.75 -6.17 -20.96
N VAL A 90 -14.72 -5.60 -20.23
CA VAL A 90 -16.01 -6.25 -19.93
C VAL A 90 -17.08 -5.91 -20.96
N GLU A 91 -17.12 -4.65 -21.41
CA GLU A 91 -18.23 -4.09 -22.20
C GLU A 91 -17.89 -3.83 -23.68
N HIS A 92 -16.67 -4.16 -24.14
CA HIS A 92 -16.16 -3.88 -25.49
C HIS A 92 -16.33 -2.41 -25.92
N LEU A 93 -16.16 -1.49 -24.97
CA LEU A 93 -16.20 -0.06 -25.21
C LEU A 93 -14.81 0.46 -25.56
N THR A 94 -14.76 1.50 -26.38
CA THR A 94 -13.51 2.22 -26.67
C THR A 94 -13.59 3.65 -26.15
N SER A 95 -12.54 4.11 -25.50
CA SER A 95 -12.39 5.50 -25.10
C SER A 95 -11.46 6.21 -26.09
N HIS A 96 -11.84 7.39 -26.55
CA HIS A 96 -11.01 8.29 -27.36
C HIS A 96 -10.44 9.44 -26.53
N ASN A 97 -10.59 9.41 -25.21
CA ASN A 97 -10.06 10.43 -24.33
C ASN A 97 -8.54 10.34 -24.26
N PHE A 98 -7.89 11.48 -24.24
CA PHE A 98 -6.43 11.55 -24.09
C PHE A 98 -6.03 11.09 -22.66
N ASP A 99 -5.27 10.01 -22.60
CA ASP A 99 -4.61 9.59 -21.36
C ASP A 99 -3.26 10.33 -21.25
N GLY A 100 -3.25 11.38 -20.42
CA GLY A 100 -2.04 12.19 -20.18
C GLY A 100 -1.18 11.67 -19.03
N LEU A 101 -1.63 10.67 -18.26
CA LEU A 101 -0.94 10.17 -17.08
C LEU A 101 -0.18 8.87 -17.35
N GLY A 102 -0.66 8.03 -18.29
CA GLY A 102 -0.02 6.77 -18.67
C GLY A 102 0.06 5.77 -17.53
N PHE A 103 -0.90 5.80 -16.59
CA PHE A 103 -0.99 4.78 -15.54
C PHE A 103 -1.49 3.45 -16.14
N PRO A 104 -0.97 2.30 -15.69
CA PRO A 104 -1.54 1.01 -16.06
C PRO A 104 -3.00 0.93 -15.61
N ASP A 105 -3.85 0.25 -16.40
CA ASP A 105 -5.27 0.08 -16.08
C ASP A 105 -5.49 -0.80 -14.85
N LEU A 106 -4.57 -1.73 -14.63
CA LEU A 106 -4.52 -2.57 -13.46
C LEU A 106 -3.09 -2.56 -12.89
N TYR A 107 -2.99 -2.30 -11.61
CA TYR A 107 -1.75 -2.46 -10.84
C TYR A 107 -2.05 -3.09 -9.49
N PHE A 108 -1.45 -4.25 -9.21
CA PHE A 108 -1.48 -4.88 -7.89
C PHE A 108 -0.11 -5.40 -7.52
N PHE A 109 0.22 -5.36 -6.24
CA PHE A 109 1.46 -5.91 -5.71
C PHE A 109 1.24 -6.72 -4.44
N GLN A 110 2.13 -7.68 -4.21
CA GLN A 110 2.27 -8.38 -2.94
C GLN A 110 3.24 -7.59 -2.07
N PRO A 111 2.80 -7.03 -0.91
CA PRO A 111 3.69 -6.28 -0.03
C PRO A 111 4.64 -7.21 0.72
N LYS A 112 5.89 -6.81 0.95
CA LYS A 112 6.79 -7.48 1.90
C LYS A 112 6.35 -7.22 3.33
N LYS A 113 5.86 -6.02 3.62
CA LYS A 113 5.53 -5.52 4.95
C LYS A 113 4.08 -5.07 5.00
N LEU A 114 3.31 -5.60 5.94
CA LEU A 114 1.88 -5.33 6.09
C LEU A 114 1.57 -5.04 7.56
N PHE A 115 0.82 -3.97 7.81
CA PHE A 115 0.37 -3.54 9.13
C PHE A 115 -1.16 -3.48 9.13
N LEU A 116 -1.79 -4.22 10.03
CA LEU A 116 -3.24 -4.33 10.17
C LEU A 116 -3.63 -3.73 11.51
N PHE A 117 -4.21 -2.53 11.50
CA PHE A 117 -4.60 -1.80 12.71
C PHE A 117 -6.02 -2.13 13.11
N SER A 118 -6.20 -2.56 14.35
CA SER A 118 -7.48 -2.76 15.01
C SER A 118 -7.67 -1.70 16.10
N GLU A 119 -8.65 -1.88 17.01
CA GLU A 119 -9.02 -0.86 18.01
C GLU A 119 -7.84 -0.42 18.87
N ASN A 120 -7.09 -1.37 19.45
CA ASN A 120 -6.02 -1.11 20.42
C ASN A 120 -4.74 -1.88 20.12
N HIS A 121 -4.60 -2.43 18.92
CA HIS A 121 -3.40 -3.17 18.53
C HIS A 121 -3.14 -3.12 17.04
N VAL A 122 -1.91 -3.41 16.66
CA VAL A 122 -1.48 -3.63 15.28
C VAL A 122 -0.94 -5.04 15.13
N SER A 123 -1.38 -5.75 14.09
CA SER A 123 -0.78 -7.01 13.64
C SER A 123 0.19 -6.72 12.49
N ILE A 124 1.48 -6.85 12.74
CA ILE A 124 2.54 -6.64 11.75
C ILE A 124 2.89 -7.97 11.11
N ARG A 125 2.90 -8.02 9.77
CA ARG A 125 3.08 -9.25 9.01
C ARG A 125 4.13 -9.06 7.92
N TYR A 126 5.34 -9.57 8.14
CA TYR A 126 6.44 -9.49 7.20
C TYR A 126 6.64 -10.82 6.48
N LEU A 127 6.98 -10.76 5.17
CA LEU A 127 7.47 -11.95 4.48
C LEU A 127 8.75 -12.45 5.15
N ASN A 128 8.92 -13.78 5.25
CA ASN A 128 10.06 -14.38 5.95
C ASN A 128 11.43 -13.95 5.42
N MET A 129 11.49 -13.45 4.20
CA MET A 129 12.73 -12.94 3.59
C MET A 129 13.22 -11.59 4.14
N VAL A 130 12.36 -10.88 4.88
CA VAL A 130 12.63 -9.57 5.51
C VAL A 130 12.15 -9.51 6.96
N ASP A 131 11.89 -10.65 7.58
CA ASP A 131 11.29 -10.72 8.92
C ASP A 131 12.25 -10.30 10.04
N ASP A 132 13.55 -10.32 9.78
CA ASP A 132 14.60 -9.79 10.64
C ASP A 132 14.56 -8.26 10.79
N GLU A 133 13.97 -7.55 9.83
CA GLU A 133 13.83 -6.10 9.87
C GLU A 133 12.68 -5.63 10.81
N LEU A 134 11.72 -6.49 11.14
CA LEU A 134 10.46 -6.13 11.82
C LEU A 134 10.66 -5.36 13.11
N GLU A 135 11.53 -5.86 13.99
CA GLU A 135 11.78 -5.24 15.31
C GLU A 135 12.40 -3.83 15.18
N GLN A 136 13.33 -3.68 14.22
CA GLN A 136 13.98 -2.40 13.99
C GLN A 136 13.03 -1.39 13.35
N ASP A 137 12.22 -1.84 12.40
CA ASP A 137 11.20 -0.98 11.77
C ASP A 137 10.16 -0.51 12.79
N TRP A 138 9.67 -1.41 13.64
CA TRP A 138 8.73 -1.03 14.70
C TRP A 138 9.34 -0.02 15.68
N LYS A 139 10.60 -0.20 16.05
CA LYS A 139 11.32 0.75 16.89
C LYS A 139 11.48 2.11 16.21
N ASN A 140 11.80 2.14 14.92
CA ASN A 140 11.94 3.37 14.15
C ASN A 140 10.60 4.13 14.06
N ILE A 141 9.49 3.44 13.80
CA ILE A 141 8.15 4.03 13.72
C ILE A 141 7.73 4.63 15.07
N THR A 142 7.99 3.93 16.18
CA THR A 142 7.57 4.34 17.51
C THR A 142 8.48 5.38 18.16
N SER A 143 9.74 5.54 17.69
CA SER A 143 10.68 6.49 18.26
C SER A 143 10.45 7.93 17.78
N TYR A 144 10.42 8.89 18.71
CA TYR A 144 10.24 10.31 18.40
C TYR A 144 11.40 10.88 17.53
N GLU A 145 12.61 10.36 17.71
CA GLU A 145 13.80 10.81 16.97
C GLU A 145 13.74 10.56 15.46
N TYR A 146 13.04 9.50 15.04
CA TYR A 146 12.88 9.19 13.60
C TYR A 146 12.06 10.28 12.88
N ALA A 147 11.00 10.78 13.49
CA ALA A 147 10.14 11.82 12.92
C ALA A 147 10.88 13.14 12.64
N VAL A 148 11.92 13.46 13.42
CA VAL A 148 12.72 14.69 13.23
C VAL A 148 13.70 14.55 12.06
N LYS A 149 14.28 13.37 11.85
CA LYS A 149 15.28 13.13 10.78
C LYS A 149 14.66 13.04 9.38
N SER A 150 13.42 12.56 9.24
CA SER A 150 12.78 12.38 7.94
C SER A 150 12.24 13.68 7.33
N ASN A 151 11.96 14.70 8.13
CA ASN A 151 11.51 16.01 7.65
C ASN A 151 12.54 16.76 6.75
N TYR A 152 13.78 16.26 6.63
CA TYR A 152 14.83 16.88 5.81
C TYR A 152 14.94 16.36 4.37
N LYS A 153 14.14 15.38 3.97
CA LYS A 153 14.15 14.83 2.58
C LYS A 153 12.88 15.15 1.80
N ARG A 154 12.30 16.35 1.95
CA ARG A 154 11.31 16.79 0.97
C ARG A 154 12.04 17.08 -0.34
N HIS A 155 11.81 16.25 -1.35
CA HIS A 155 12.15 16.58 -2.72
C HIS A 155 11.46 17.89 -3.10
N ASP A 156 12.25 18.84 -3.65
CA ASP A 156 11.68 20.04 -4.23
C ASP A 156 10.61 19.68 -5.27
N PRO A 157 9.45 20.33 -5.27
CA PRO A 157 8.43 20.06 -6.27
C PRO A 157 9.01 20.30 -7.65
N ILE A 158 8.90 19.31 -8.53
CA ILE A 158 9.29 19.38 -9.93
C ILE A 158 8.63 20.64 -10.53
N LYS A 159 9.41 21.68 -10.82
CA LYS A 159 8.92 22.85 -11.56
C LYS A 159 8.55 22.39 -12.96
N MET A 160 7.28 22.14 -13.22
CA MET A 160 6.78 21.96 -14.57
C MET A 160 7.03 23.26 -15.34
N ARG A 161 8.01 23.22 -16.25
CA ARG A 161 8.16 24.29 -17.25
C ARG A 161 6.98 24.19 -18.20
N ARG A 162 6.06 25.15 -18.13
CA ARG A 162 5.08 25.37 -19.20
C ARG A 162 5.86 25.71 -20.48
N ARG A 163 5.67 24.93 -21.51
CA ARG A 163 5.95 25.28 -22.89
C ARG A 163 4.71 25.84 -23.55
#